data_2217aead78681b1e6f940c8aa817abe6
#
_entry.id   2217aead78681b1e6f940c8aa817abe6
#
_cell.length_a   1.000
_cell.length_b   1.000
_cell.length_c   1.000
_cell.angle_alpha   90.00
_cell.angle_beta   90.00
_cell.angle_gamma   90.00
#
_symmetry.space_group_name_H-M   'P 1'
#
loop_
_entity.id
_entity.type
_entity.pdbx_description
1 polymer ?
#
loop_
_entity_poly.entity_id
_entity_poly.type
_entity_poly.pdbx_seq_one_letter_code
_entity_poly.pdbx_strand_id
1 'polypeptide(L)'
;LPIGSIITDGRTKRQYNLVTDGETIQILKGGRGGLGNEHFKASTNVTPMQSTPGKEGEEADFHIELELVADAGLIGLPNAGKSSLLNALTNARAQVGAYAFTTLEPNLGALHGGFILADIPGLIEGASEGKGLGHKFLKHIKRTKRLLHLISLENTAIIDTYKTVRDELKKYGEGLDEKEETILLTKTDATDEKAIASAIKKLEKYNRDILTVTILDDNAVKVLSDEIVKRLRK
;
A
#
# COMPACT_ATOMS: atom_id res chain seq x y z
N LEU A 1 -2.63 17.17 -1.05
CA LEU A 1 -1.72 16.01 -0.90
C LEU A 1 -2.51 14.72 -1.10
N PRO A 2 -1.89 13.63 -1.60
CA PRO A 2 -2.55 12.34 -1.75
C PRO A 2 -2.84 11.71 -0.38
N ILE A 3 -3.80 10.75 -0.36
CA ILE A 3 -4.09 9.93 0.81
C ILE A 3 -2.83 9.15 1.21
N GLY A 4 -2.59 9.02 2.51
CA GLY A 4 -1.36 8.40 3.06
C GLY A 4 -0.22 9.39 3.27
N SER A 5 -0.43 10.68 3.02
CA SER A 5 0.56 11.71 3.37
C SER A 5 0.62 11.94 4.87
N ILE A 6 1.83 11.89 5.43
CA ILE A 6 2.13 12.31 6.80
C ILE A 6 2.86 13.64 6.74
N ILE A 7 2.28 14.66 7.35
CA ILE A 7 2.85 16.00 7.43
C ILE A 7 3.40 16.19 8.84
N THR A 8 4.69 16.39 8.98
CA THR A 8 5.34 16.64 10.27
C THR A 8 5.81 18.09 10.34
N ASP A 9 5.33 18.85 11.31
CA ASP A 9 5.81 20.21 11.58
C ASP A 9 7.27 20.15 12.05
N GLY A 10 8.15 20.86 11.34
CA GLY A 10 9.59 20.89 11.62
C GLY A 10 9.94 21.40 13.00
N ARG A 11 9.15 22.34 13.53
CA ARG A 11 9.36 23.02 14.81
C ARG A 11 8.70 22.28 15.98
N THR A 12 7.39 22.00 15.87
CA THR A 12 6.60 21.43 16.98
C THR A 12 6.63 19.90 16.99
N LYS A 13 7.13 19.27 15.93
CA LYS A 13 7.09 17.81 15.70
C LYS A 13 5.69 17.21 15.69
N ARG A 14 4.68 18.05 15.56
CA ARG A 14 3.28 17.60 15.46
C ARG A 14 3.07 16.93 14.10
N GLN A 15 2.34 15.82 14.11
CA GLN A 15 2.05 15.04 12.90
C GLN A 15 0.57 15.16 12.55
N TYR A 16 0.30 15.27 11.25
CA TYR A 16 -1.03 15.27 10.66
C TYR A 16 -1.05 14.19 9.57
N ASN A 17 -1.98 13.23 9.68
CA ASN A 17 -2.10 12.12 8.77
C ASN A 17 -3.34 12.31 7.91
N LEU A 18 -3.18 12.35 6.59
CA LEU A 18 -4.28 12.41 5.64
C LEU A 18 -4.72 10.99 5.27
N VAL A 19 -5.80 10.52 5.86
CA VAL A 19 -6.27 9.12 5.72
C VAL A 19 -7.56 8.99 4.93
N THR A 20 -8.31 10.09 4.75
CA THR A 20 -9.60 10.11 4.08
C THR A 20 -9.55 11.00 2.83
N ASP A 21 -10.20 10.55 1.75
CA ASP A 21 -10.31 11.37 0.53
C ASP A 21 -11.14 12.62 0.77
N GLY A 22 -10.64 13.77 0.29
CA GLY A 22 -11.28 15.07 0.49
C GLY A 22 -11.14 15.66 1.89
N GLU A 23 -10.40 15.02 2.79
CA GLU A 23 -10.12 15.56 4.13
C GLU A 23 -9.37 16.89 4.03
N THR A 24 -9.81 17.87 4.82
CA THR A 24 -9.18 19.19 4.88
C THR A 24 -8.76 19.51 6.31
N ILE A 25 -7.47 19.77 6.50
CA ILE A 25 -6.89 20.12 7.80
C ILE A 25 -6.29 21.53 7.71
N GLN A 26 -6.71 22.43 8.58
CA GLN A 26 -6.06 23.74 8.70
C GLN A 26 -4.85 23.61 9.61
N ILE A 27 -3.65 23.78 9.05
CA ILE A 27 -2.39 23.64 9.79
C ILE A 27 -1.86 24.99 10.25
N LEU A 28 -2.02 26.04 9.46
CA LEU A 28 -1.55 27.40 9.73
C LEU A 28 -2.69 28.39 9.61
N LYS A 29 -2.58 29.48 10.34
CA LYS A 29 -3.53 30.60 10.28
C LYS A 29 -2.92 31.76 9.52
N GLY A 30 -3.69 32.31 8.60
CA GLY A 30 -3.33 33.54 7.91
C GLY A 30 -3.28 34.74 8.86
N GLY A 31 -2.53 35.73 8.49
CA GLY A 31 -2.46 37.01 9.21
C GLY A 31 -3.80 37.74 9.20
N ARG A 32 -4.03 38.54 10.21
CA ARG A 32 -5.21 39.41 10.30
C ARG A 32 -4.95 40.70 9.54
N GLY A 33 -5.85 41.05 8.63
CA GLY A 33 -5.80 42.34 7.94
C GLY A 33 -5.79 43.54 8.87
N GLY A 34 -5.12 44.60 8.47
CA GLY A 34 -5.14 45.89 9.18
C GLY A 34 -6.48 46.60 9.02
N LEU A 35 -6.67 47.62 9.83
CA LEU A 35 -7.83 48.50 9.75
C LEU A 35 -7.55 49.62 8.71
N GLY A 36 -8.42 49.76 7.75
CA GLY A 36 -8.38 50.87 6.80
C GLY A 36 -8.86 52.17 7.42
N ASN A 37 -8.66 53.27 6.73
CA ASN A 37 -9.01 54.65 7.16
C ASN A 37 -10.47 54.81 7.60
N GLU A 38 -11.37 54.06 6.96
CA GLU A 38 -12.81 54.15 7.25
C GLU A 38 -13.14 53.76 8.74
N HIS A 39 -12.37 52.87 9.34
CA HIS A 39 -12.53 52.48 10.72
C HIS A 39 -12.16 53.59 11.72
N PHE A 40 -11.44 54.62 11.28
CA PHE A 40 -11.03 55.77 12.07
C PHE A 40 -11.93 56.98 11.85
N LYS A 41 -13.00 56.86 11.09
CA LYS A 41 -13.98 57.90 10.81
C LYS A 41 -14.81 58.16 12.07
N ALA A 42 -14.81 59.40 12.51
CA ALA A 42 -15.60 59.91 13.65
C ALA A 42 -16.17 61.28 13.34
N SER A 43 -17.09 61.75 14.15
CA SER A 43 -17.70 63.07 13.98
C SER A 43 -16.66 64.23 13.99
N THR A 44 -15.54 64.04 14.67
CA THR A 44 -14.41 64.97 14.78
C THR A 44 -13.30 64.68 13.76
N ASN A 45 -13.33 63.54 13.05
CA ASN A 45 -12.38 63.16 12.02
C ASN A 45 -13.12 62.57 10.84
N VAL A 46 -13.65 63.42 9.99
CA VAL A 46 -14.53 63.02 8.86
C VAL A 46 -13.71 62.39 7.72
N THR A 47 -12.43 62.75 7.57
CA THR A 47 -11.55 62.27 6.52
C THR A 47 -10.25 61.74 7.10
N PRO A 48 -10.27 60.58 7.80
CA PRO A 48 -9.10 60.06 8.43
C PRO A 48 -8.07 59.55 7.40
N MET A 49 -6.81 59.88 7.65
CA MET A 49 -5.64 59.41 6.87
C MET A 49 -4.90 58.26 7.60
N GLN A 50 -5.51 57.71 8.62
CA GLN A 50 -4.91 56.68 9.49
C GLN A 50 -5.27 55.31 8.96
N SER A 51 -4.31 54.37 9.05
CA SER A 51 -4.51 52.94 8.83
C SER A 51 -3.60 52.16 9.78
N THR A 52 -3.95 50.95 10.09
CA THR A 52 -3.06 50.05 10.80
C THR A 52 -2.55 48.95 9.87
N PRO A 53 -1.27 48.56 9.97
CA PRO A 53 -0.78 47.43 9.20
C PRO A 53 -1.47 46.15 9.64
N GLY A 54 -1.54 45.18 8.74
CA GLY A 54 -1.98 43.84 9.08
C GLY A 54 -0.97 43.11 9.98
N LYS A 55 -1.38 42.01 10.54
CA LYS A 55 -0.51 41.08 11.28
C LYS A 55 -0.01 40.01 10.35
N GLU A 56 1.23 39.61 10.50
CA GLU A 56 1.81 38.49 9.73
C GLU A 56 1.07 37.19 10.05
N GLY A 57 1.01 36.30 9.06
CA GLY A 57 0.50 34.95 9.23
C GLY A 57 1.49 34.03 9.92
N GLU A 58 1.02 32.84 10.25
CA GLU A 58 1.90 31.78 10.76
C GLU A 58 2.69 31.16 9.61
N GLU A 59 3.98 30.91 9.84
CA GLU A 59 4.89 30.23 8.93
C GLU A 59 5.52 29.03 9.63
N ALA A 60 5.67 27.92 8.92
CA ALA A 60 6.37 26.74 9.41
C ALA A 60 6.93 25.91 8.24
N ASP A 61 8.02 25.20 8.52
CA ASP A 61 8.58 24.20 7.63
C ASP A 61 7.93 22.84 7.94
N PHE A 62 7.48 22.15 6.89
CA PHE A 62 6.87 20.84 7.01
C PHE A 62 7.70 19.79 6.30
N HIS A 63 7.92 18.68 6.99
CA HIS A 63 8.40 17.45 6.38
C HIS A 63 7.20 16.62 5.95
N ILE A 64 7.12 16.31 4.64
CA ILE A 64 6.00 15.54 4.08
C ILE A 64 6.54 14.19 3.65
N GLU A 65 6.02 13.15 4.28
CA GLU A 65 6.27 11.76 3.89
C GLU A 65 5.02 11.21 3.22
N LEU A 66 5.18 10.62 2.03
CA LEU A 66 4.10 9.89 1.38
C LEU A 66 4.24 8.42 1.73
N GLU A 67 3.34 7.91 2.57
CA GLU A 67 3.21 6.48 2.76
C GLU A 67 2.41 5.90 1.59
N LEU A 68 3.10 5.24 0.67
CA LEU A 68 2.44 4.51 -0.40
C LEU A 68 1.71 3.30 0.20
N VAL A 69 0.38 3.36 0.16
CA VAL A 69 -0.49 2.27 0.57
C VAL A 69 -0.68 1.35 -0.65
N ALA A 70 -0.18 0.13 -0.59
CA ALA A 70 -0.55 -0.88 -1.56
C ALA A 70 -1.95 -1.41 -1.22
N ASP A 71 -2.80 -1.58 -2.24
CA ASP A 71 -4.13 -2.16 -2.05
C ASP A 71 -4.04 -3.67 -1.81
N ALA A 72 -3.09 -4.36 -2.48
CA ALA A 72 -2.80 -5.75 -2.19
C ALA A 72 -1.30 -6.04 -2.12
N GLY A 73 -0.93 -6.99 -1.25
CA GLY A 73 0.43 -7.48 -1.09
C GLY A 73 0.60 -8.87 -1.69
N LEU A 74 1.65 -9.06 -2.52
CA LEU A 74 2.05 -10.38 -3.02
C LEU A 74 2.92 -11.07 -1.98
N ILE A 75 2.51 -12.24 -1.54
CA ILE A 75 3.24 -13.06 -0.58
C ILE A 75 3.47 -14.46 -1.16
N GLY A 76 4.43 -15.20 -0.66
CA GLY A 76 4.72 -16.56 -1.10
C GLY A 76 6.20 -16.90 -1.00
N LEU A 77 6.54 -18.17 -1.10
CA LEU A 77 7.91 -18.67 -1.06
C LEU A 77 8.81 -18.04 -2.16
N PRO A 78 10.13 -18.10 -2.01
CA PRO A 78 11.04 -17.79 -3.11
C PRO A 78 10.66 -18.58 -4.35
N ASN A 79 10.83 -17.97 -5.52
CA ASN A 79 10.48 -18.57 -6.82
C ASN A 79 8.98 -18.89 -7.05
N ALA A 80 8.08 -18.45 -6.17
CA ALA A 80 6.63 -18.55 -6.41
C ALA A 80 6.14 -17.68 -7.58
N GLY A 81 7.00 -16.83 -8.14
CA GLY A 81 6.68 -15.99 -9.30
C GLY A 81 6.13 -14.59 -8.95
N LYS A 82 6.33 -14.11 -7.72
CA LYS A 82 5.79 -12.81 -7.26
C LYS A 82 6.19 -11.64 -8.17
N SER A 83 7.47 -11.38 -8.33
CA SER A 83 7.97 -10.26 -9.14
C SER A 83 7.65 -10.43 -10.62
N SER A 84 7.69 -11.67 -11.13
CA SER A 84 7.31 -11.96 -12.52
C SER A 84 5.82 -11.69 -12.76
N LEU A 85 4.96 -12.10 -11.84
CA LEU A 85 3.52 -11.84 -11.92
C LEU A 85 3.21 -10.35 -11.78
N LEU A 86 3.88 -9.64 -10.87
CA LEU A 86 3.73 -8.19 -10.72
C LEU A 86 4.04 -7.47 -12.03
N ASN A 87 5.17 -7.82 -12.68
CA ASN A 87 5.55 -7.23 -13.96
C ASN A 87 4.54 -7.55 -15.08
N ALA A 88 4.03 -8.79 -15.14
CA ALA A 88 3.04 -9.19 -16.12
C ALA A 88 1.70 -8.46 -15.94
N LEU A 89 1.24 -8.30 -14.69
CA LEU A 89 -0.03 -7.63 -14.36
C LEU A 89 -0.02 -6.13 -14.60
N THR A 90 1.14 -5.48 -14.48
CA THR A 90 1.20 -4.01 -14.46
C THR A 90 1.61 -3.37 -15.78
N ASN A 91 1.95 -4.18 -16.82
CA ASN A 91 2.37 -3.70 -18.16
C ASN A 91 3.43 -2.57 -18.14
N ALA A 92 3.91 -2.24 -16.98
CA ALA A 92 4.94 -1.25 -16.75
C ALA A 92 6.02 -1.94 -15.92
N ARG A 93 7.26 -1.59 -16.15
CA ARG A 93 8.35 -2.00 -15.26
C ARG A 93 7.94 -1.63 -13.85
N ALA A 94 7.79 -2.63 -12.97
CA ALA A 94 7.53 -2.38 -11.57
C ALA A 94 8.48 -1.29 -11.08
N GLN A 95 7.93 -0.20 -10.58
CA GLN A 95 8.76 0.88 -10.05
C GLN A 95 9.26 0.44 -8.68
N VAL A 96 10.56 0.52 -8.50
CA VAL A 96 11.19 0.30 -7.20
C VAL A 96 10.77 1.47 -6.31
N GLY A 97 9.99 1.18 -5.28
CA GLY A 97 9.61 2.16 -4.26
C GLY A 97 10.77 2.33 -3.28
N ALA A 98 11.51 3.44 -3.37
CA ALA A 98 12.53 3.79 -2.38
C ALA A 98 11.84 4.22 -1.07
N TYR A 99 11.72 3.31 -0.12
CA TYR A 99 11.30 3.64 1.23
C TYR A 99 12.54 3.91 2.10
N ALA A 100 12.66 5.12 2.61
CA ALA A 100 13.80 5.58 3.41
C ALA A 100 14.09 4.74 4.68
N PHE A 101 13.24 3.77 4.99
CA PHE A 101 13.31 2.93 6.19
C PHE A 101 13.41 1.42 5.88
N THR A 102 13.56 1.02 4.61
CA THR A 102 13.72 -0.39 4.22
C THR A 102 15.11 -0.65 3.68
N THR A 103 15.71 -1.75 4.10
CA THR A 103 16.96 -2.27 3.49
C THR A 103 16.69 -3.04 2.20
N LEU A 104 15.43 -3.43 1.97
CA LEU A 104 14.92 -4.09 0.76
C LEU A 104 13.82 -3.21 0.17
N GLU A 105 13.98 -2.82 -1.08
CA GLU A 105 13.03 -1.98 -1.79
C GLU A 105 11.90 -2.85 -2.35
N PRO A 106 10.63 -2.64 -1.96
CA PRO A 106 9.51 -3.36 -2.55
C PRO A 106 9.30 -2.91 -3.98
N ASN A 107 8.99 -3.86 -4.84
CA ASN A 107 8.53 -3.54 -6.18
C ASN A 107 7.04 -3.22 -6.13
N LEU A 108 6.67 -2.08 -6.67
CA LEU A 108 5.28 -1.64 -6.76
C LEU A 108 4.81 -1.69 -8.20
N GLY A 109 3.56 -2.08 -8.40
CA GLY A 109 2.95 -2.09 -9.71
C GLY A 109 1.51 -1.57 -9.65
N ALA A 110 1.14 -0.74 -10.63
CA ALA A 110 -0.22 -0.22 -10.75
C ALA A 110 -1.07 -1.14 -11.65
N LEU A 111 -2.19 -1.62 -11.14
CA LEU A 111 -3.24 -2.26 -11.92
C LEU A 111 -4.14 -1.22 -12.58
N HIS A 112 -4.91 -1.66 -13.58
CA HIS A 112 -5.99 -0.83 -14.10
C HIS A 112 -7.00 -0.50 -12.98
N GLY A 113 -7.62 0.67 -13.06
CA GLY A 113 -8.51 1.18 -12.01
C GLY A 113 -7.79 1.86 -10.85
N GLY A 114 -6.47 2.04 -10.93
CA GLY A 114 -5.69 2.81 -9.95
C GLY A 114 -5.25 2.04 -8.71
N PHE A 115 -5.46 0.72 -8.66
CA PHE A 115 -5.02 -0.12 -7.54
C PHE A 115 -3.52 -0.40 -7.61
N ILE A 116 -2.86 -0.41 -6.46
CA ILE A 116 -1.43 -0.64 -6.32
C ILE A 116 -1.18 -2.02 -5.70
N LEU A 117 -0.35 -2.82 -6.38
CA LEU A 117 0.20 -4.06 -5.86
C LEU A 117 1.61 -3.83 -5.34
N ALA A 118 1.96 -4.50 -4.25
CA ALA A 118 3.33 -4.54 -3.72
C ALA A 118 3.84 -5.97 -3.70
N ASP A 119 5.01 -6.20 -4.30
CA ASP A 119 5.78 -7.42 -4.06
C ASP A 119 6.45 -7.29 -2.69
N ILE A 120 6.17 -8.23 -1.80
CA ILE A 120 6.67 -8.24 -0.42
C ILE A 120 7.86 -9.19 -0.36
N PRO A 121 9.10 -8.71 -0.61
CA PRO A 121 10.28 -9.54 -0.51
C PRO A 121 10.57 -9.90 0.96
N GLY A 122 11.10 -11.09 1.20
CA GLY A 122 11.66 -11.45 2.50
C GLY A 122 10.68 -11.80 3.61
N LEU A 123 9.38 -12.06 3.30
CA LEU A 123 8.46 -12.61 4.29
C LEU A 123 8.92 -14.00 4.79
N ILE A 124 9.79 -14.68 4.04
CA ILE A 124 10.14 -16.10 4.24
C ILE A 124 11.65 -16.35 4.38
N GLU A 125 12.52 -15.37 4.07
CA GLU A 125 13.97 -15.56 4.19
C GLU A 125 14.51 -14.95 5.50
N GLY A 126 14.40 -15.73 6.61
CA GLY A 126 15.10 -15.40 7.87
C GLY A 126 14.50 -14.22 8.65
N ALA A 127 13.27 -13.86 8.41
CA ALA A 127 12.60 -12.76 9.09
C ALA A 127 12.41 -13.01 10.59
N SER A 128 12.31 -14.27 11.02
CA SER A 128 12.25 -14.65 12.44
C SER A 128 13.60 -14.50 13.17
N GLU A 129 14.71 -14.36 12.44
CA GLU A 129 16.07 -14.23 13.01
C GLU A 129 16.56 -12.77 13.13
N GLY A 130 15.67 -11.78 13.00
CA GLY A 130 16.02 -10.36 13.16
C GLY A 130 16.73 -9.73 11.95
N LYS A 131 16.95 -10.47 10.87
CA LYS A 131 17.52 -9.98 9.60
C LYS A 131 16.47 -9.66 8.53
N GLY A 132 15.18 -9.85 8.85
CA GLY A 132 14.07 -9.62 7.94
C GLY A 132 13.69 -8.15 7.81
N LEU A 133 12.75 -7.88 6.91
CA LEU A 133 12.12 -6.58 6.70
C LEU A 133 11.73 -5.95 8.05
N GLY A 134 12.31 -4.79 8.36
CA GLY A 134 12.13 -4.15 9.65
C GLY A 134 10.64 -3.93 9.97
N HIS A 135 10.30 -3.88 11.26
CA HIS A 135 8.94 -3.62 11.80
C HIS A 135 8.20 -2.47 11.09
N LYS A 136 8.92 -1.51 10.52
CA LYS A 136 8.35 -0.39 9.78
C LYS A 136 7.69 -0.82 8.46
N PHE A 137 8.30 -1.75 7.71
CA PHE A 137 7.74 -2.24 6.45
C PHE A 137 6.47 -3.08 6.67
N LEU A 138 6.45 -3.89 7.72
CA LEU A 138 5.27 -4.67 8.11
C LEU A 138 4.07 -3.78 8.46
N LYS A 139 4.33 -2.60 9.01
CA LYS A 139 3.31 -1.58 9.27
C LYS A 139 2.62 -1.09 7.98
N HIS A 140 3.33 -1.09 6.85
CA HIS A 140 2.74 -0.75 5.55
C HIS A 140 1.91 -1.89 4.96
N ILE A 141 2.36 -3.15 5.15
CA ILE A 141 1.57 -4.32 4.75
C ILE A 141 0.26 -4.40 5.53
N LYS A 142 0.27 -4.00 6.80
CA LYS A 142 -0.95 -3.89 7.62
C LYS A 142 -2.04 -3.03 6.97
N ARG A 143 -1.68 -2.10 6.11
CA ARG A 143 -2.62 -1.21 5.41
C ARG A 143 -3.14 -1.79 4.11
N THR A 144 -2.56 -2.87 3.58
CA THR A 144 -3.11 -3.54 2.40
C THR A 144 -4.50 -4.10 2.71
N LYS A 145 -5.42 -4.00 1.76
CA LYS A 145 -6.77 -4.54 1.91
C LYS A 145 -6.77 -6.07 1.83
N ARG A 146 -5.89 -6.63 0.99
CA ARG A 146 -5.89 -8.05 0.64
C ARG A 146 -4.47 -8.59 0.48
N LEU A 147 -4.28 -9.86 0.76
CA LEU A 147 -3.06 -10.61 0.45
C LEU A 147 -3.30 -11.52 -0.75
N LEU A 148 -2.38 -11.51 -1.69
CA LEU A 148 -2.32 -12.43 -2.82
C LEU A 148 -1.23 -13.45 -2.54
N HIS A 149 -1.62 -14.66 -2.13
CA HIS A 149 -0.71 -15.71 -1.73
C HIS A 149 -0.36 -16.61 -2.92
N LEU A 150 0.84 -16.45 -3.44
CA LEU A 150 1.33 -17.18 -4.59
C LEU A 150 1.91 -18.54 -4.17
N ILE A 151 1.43 -19.59 -4.82
CA ILE A 151 1.91 -20.96 -4.67
C ILE A 151 2.25 -21.51 -6.06
N SER A 152 3.53 -21.81 -6.30
CA SER A 152 3.97 -22.42 -7.56
C SER A 152 3.54 -23.89 -7.64
N LEU A 153 2.95 -24.27 -8.76
CA LEU A 153 2.58 -25.67 -9.06
C LEU A 153 3.78 -26.56 -9.39
N GLU A 154 4.97 -25.99 -9.58
CA GLU A 154 6.21 -26.80 -9.62
C GLU A 154 6.52 -27.44 -8.25
N ASN A 155 5.95 -26.91 -7.19
CA ASN A 155 6.16 -27.47 -5.86
C ASN A 155 5.17 -28.59 -5.58
N THR A 156 5.68 -29.76 -5.24
CA THR A 156 4.85 -30.94 -4.93
C THR A 156 4.18 -30.86 -3.54
N ALA A 157 4.79 -30.08 -2.62
CA ALA A 157 4.33 -29.92 -1.24
C ALA A 157 3.44 -28.67 -1.06
N ILE A 158 2.38 -28.53 -1.87
CA ILE A 158 1.52 -27.35 -1.94
C ILE A 158 0.92 -26.95 -0.59
N ILE A 159 0.47 -27.94 0.19
CA ILE A 159 -0.15 -27.69 1.50
C ILE A 159 0.88 -27.23 2.54
N ASP A 160 2.08 -27.80 2.52
CA ASP A 160 3.14 -27.40 3.45
C ASP A 160 3.63 -25.99 3.11
N THR A 161 3.76 -25.69 1.80
CA THR A 161 4.04 -24.33 1.30
C THR A 161 3.02 -23.33 1.83
N TYR A 162 1.72 -23.62 1.69
CA TYR A 162 0.65 -22.77 2.20
C TYR A 162 0.78 -22.53 3.71
N LYS A 163 0.92 -23.63 4.48
CA LYS A 163 1.03 -23.56 5.94
C LYS A 163 2.25 -22.76 6.40
N THR A 164 3.42 -23.00 5.76
CA THR A 164 4.65 -22.27 6.09
C THR A 164 4.46 -20.76 6.02
N VAL A 165 3.85 -20.27 4.94
CA VAL A 165 3.58 -18.83 4.77
C VAL A 165 2.57 -18.33 5.80
N ARG A 166 1.51 -19.08 6.07
CA ARG A 166 0.50 -18.72 7.09
C ARG A 166 1.09 -18.68 8.50
N ASP A 167 1.94 -19.63 8.82
CA ASP A 167 2.62 -19.68 10.14
C ASP A 167 3.58 -18.49 10.31
N GLU A 168 4.23 -18.06 9.24
CA GLU A 168 5.05 -16.85 9.27
C GLU A 168 4.23 -15.59 9.46
N LEU A 169 3.13 -15.41 8.71
CA LEU A 169 2.20 -14.30 8.92
C LEU A 169 1.73 -14.23 10.38
N LYS A 170 1.40 -15.37 10.95
CA LYS A 170 0.98 -15.49 12.35
C LYS A 170 2.08 -15.12 13.34
N LYS A 171 3.33 -15.55 13.09
CA LYS A 171 4.48 -15.18 13.92
C LYS A 171 4.78 -13.69 13.91
N TYR A 172 4.53 -13.03 12.78
CA TYR A 172 4.64 -11.58 12.66
C TYR A 172 3.59 -10.85 13.49
N GLY A 173 2.41 -11.42 13.65
CA GLY A 173 1.29 -10.79 14.32
C GLY A 173 0.75 -9.60 13.55
N GLU A 174 0.43 -8.51 14.23
CA GLU A 174 -0.09 -7.26 13.65
C GLU A 174 -1.39 -7.43 12.83
N GLY A 175 -2.09 -8.57 12.98
CA GLY A 175 -3.33 -8.88 12.27
C GLY A 175 -3.14 -9.25 10.79
N LEU A 176 -1.92 -9.63 10.39
CA LEU A 176 -1.63 -10.03 9.01
C LEU A 176 -2.27 -11.37 8.64
N ASP A 177 -2.40 -12.26 9.60
CA ASP A 177 -3.04 -13.56 9.44
C ASP A 177 -4.59 -13.48 9.40
N GLU A 178 -5.17 -12.34 9.80
CA GLU A 178 -6.61 -12.10 9.74
C GLU A 178 -7.07 -11.44 8.44
N LYS A 179 -6.12 -11.01 7.59
CA LYS A 179 -6.43 -10.33 6.33
C LYS A 179 -7.12 -11.24 5.33
N GLU A 180 -7.98 -10.64 4.52
CA GLU A 180 -8.55 -11.31 3.36
C GLU A 180 -7.43 -11.79 2.44
N GLU A 181 -7.48 -13.07 2.10
CA GLU A 181 -6.47 -13.75 1.31
C GLU A 181 -7.09 -14.36 0.06
N THR A 182 -6.44 -14.17 -1.09
CA THR A 182 -6.69 -14.91 -2.33
C THR A 182 -5.48 -15.77 -2.63
N ILE A 183 -5.67 -17.07 -2.79
CA ILE A 183 -4.60 -17.99 -3.21
C ILE A 183 -4.45 -17.90 -4.74
N LEU A 184 -3.22 -17.69 -5.21
CA LEU A 184 -2.86 -17.69 -6.62
C LEU A 184 -1.97 -18.89 -6.92
N LEU A 185 -2.51 -19.90 -7.62
CA LEU A 185 -1.72 -21.00 -8.15
C LEU A 185 -1.01 -20.54 -9.42
N THR A 186 0.30 -20.43 -9.35
CA THR A 186 1.14 -19.92 -10.43
C THR A 186 1.79 -21.06 -11.22
N LYS A 187 2.29 -20.74 -12.41
CA LYS A 187 2.98 -21.69 -13.31
C LYS A 187 2.09 -22.90 -13.66
N THR A 188 0.85 -22.63 -14.05
CA THR A 188 -0.10 -23.66 -14.47
C THR A 188 0.35 -24.39 -15.74
N ASP A 189 1.24 -23.78 -16.51
CA ASP A 189 1.91 -24.37 -17.68
C ASP A 189 2.88 -25.50 -17.33
N ALA A 190 3.35 -25.57 -16.08
CA ALA A 190 4.30 -26.60 -15.63
C ALA A 190 3.62 -27.93 -15.25
N THR A 191 2.28 -28.02 -15.32
CA THR A 191 1.55 -29.20 -14.86
C THR A 191 0.26 -29.44 -15.64
N ASP A 192 -0.34 -30.61 -15.49
CA ASP A 192 -1.59 -30.97 -16.16
C ASP A 192 -2.84 -30.47 -15.41
N GLU A 193 -3.98 -30.45 -16.11
CA GLU A 193 -5.25 -30.00 -15.55
C GLU A 193 -5.71 -30.82 -14.34
N LYS A 194 -5.37 -32.13 -14.30
CA LYS A 194 -5.75 -33.00 -13.19
C LYS A 194 -4.99 -32.65 -11.92
N ALA A 195 -3.71 -32.32 -12.06
CA ALA A 195 -2.90 -31.87 -10.93
C ALA A 195 -3.36 -30.50 -10.43
N ILE A 196 -3.72 -29.58 -11.34
CA ILE A 196 -4.31 -28.27 -10.97
C ILE A 196 -5.60 -28.49 -10.17
N ALA A 197 -6.52 -29.29 -10.68
CA ALA A 197 -7.78 -29.59 -9.98
C ALA A 197 -7.57 -30.26 -8.61
N SER A 198 -6.59 -31.16 -8.52
CA SER A 198 -6.19 -31.79 -7.25
C SER A 198 -5.65 -30.78 -6.25
N ALA A 199 -4.82 -29.83 -6.72
CA ALA A 199 -4.25 -28.77 -5.88
C ALA A 199 -5.35 -27.85 -5.32
N ILE A 200 -6.28 -27.41 -6.19
CA ILE A 200 -7.44 -26.60 -5.79
C ILE A 200 -8.24 -27.33 -4.70
N LYS A 201 -8.64 -28.57 -4.95
CA LYS A 201 -9.42 -29.38 -4.01
C LYS A 201 -8.75 -29.55 -2.63
N LYS A 202 -7.43 -29.63 -2.61
CA LYS A 202 -6.67 -29.72 -1.36
C LYS A 202 -6.65 -28.40 -0.60
N LEU A 203 -6.54 -27.27 -1.32
CA LEU A 203 -6.48 -25.93 -0.74
C LEU A 203 -7.84 -25.37 -0.35
N GLU A 204 -8.94 -25.79 -1.00
CA GLU A 204 -10.32 -25.38 -0.67
C GLU A 204 -10.70 -25.65 0.80
N LYS A 205 -10.02 -26.59 1.46
CA LYS A 205 -10.20 -26.89 2.89
C LYS A 205 -9.70 -25.74 3.78
N TYR A 206 -8.82 -24.89 3.25
CA TYR A 206 -8.19 -23.79 3.99
C TYR A 206 -8.72 -22.44 3.52
N ASN A 207 -8.84 -22.25 2.21
CA ASN A 207 -9.37 -21.04 1.61
C ASN A 207 -10.09 -21.40 0.30
N ARG A 208 -11.28 -20.84 0.08
CA ARG A 208 -12.07 -21.06 -1.13
C ARG A 208 -11.81 -20.02 -2.23
N ASP A 209 -11.15 -18.92 -1.91
CA ASP A 209 -10.81 -17.89 -2.89
C ASP A 209 -9.47 -18.25 -3.56
N ILE A 210 -9.56 -19.08 -4.59
CA ILE A 210 -8.42 -19.62 -5.32
C ILE A 210 -8.54 -19.22 -6.79
N LEU A 211 -7.46 -18.68 -7.34
CA LEU A 211 -7.29 -18.36 -8.74
C LEU A 211 -6.07 -19.09 -9.29
N THR A 212 -6.04 -19.29 -10.59
CA THR A 212 -4.93 -19.96 -11.31
C THR A 212 -4.40 -19.04 -12.39
N VAL A 213 -3.10 -19.08 -12.64
CA VAL A 213 -2.47 -18.24 -13.67
C VAL A 213 -1.18 -18.86 -14.20
N THR A 214 -0.95 -18.67 -15.50
CA THR A 214 0.37 -18.67 -16.11
C THR A 214 0.68 -17.28 -16.67
N ILE A 215 1.91 -16.84 -16.51
CA ILE A 215 2.37 -15.56 -17.10
C ILE A 215 2.69 -15.69 -18.59
N LEU A 216 2.67 -16.91 -19.14
CA LEU A 216 2.92 -17.19 -20.55
C LEU A 216 1.69 -16.97 -21.44
N ASP A 217 0.52 -16.74 -20.84
CA ASP A 217 -0.74 -16.43 -21.54
C ASP A 217 -1.24 -15.05 -21.13
N ASP A 218 -1.13 -14.09 -22.04
CA ASP A 218 -1.58 -12.70 -21.83
C ASP A 218 -3.08 -12.61 -21.51
N ASN A 219 -3.90 -13.51 -22.05
CA ASN A 219 -5.33 -13.54 -21.74
C ASN A 219 -5.58 -13.99 -20.30
N ALA A 220 -4.86 -15.02 -19.85
CA ALA A 220 -4.94 -15.48 -18.45
C ALA A 220 -4.50 -14.37 -17.47
N VAL A 221 -3.45 -13.63 -17.80
CA VAL A 221 -2.97 -12.48 -17.01
C VAL A 221 -4.02 -11.38 -16.97
N LYS A 222 -4.67 -11.06 -18.09
CA LYS A 222 -5.72 -10.04 -18.15
C LYS A 222 -6.95 -10.45 -17.33
N VAL A 223 -7.42 -11.67 -17.47
CA VAL A 223 -8.54 -12.21 -16.67
C VAL A 223 -8.21 -12.16 -15.17
N LEU A 224 -6.98 -12.55 -14.80
CA LEU A 224 -6.53 -12.45 -13.41
C LEU A 224 -6.54 -11.01 -12.91
N SER A 225 -6.05 -10.05 -13.70
CA SER A 225 -6.06 -8.62 -13.36
C SER A 225 -7.48 -8.13 -13.08
N ASP A 226 -8.45 -8.45 -13.94
CA ASP A 226 -9.85 -8.09 -13.77
C ASP A 226 -10.46 -8.70 -12.49
N GLU A 227 -10.16 -9.97 -12.22
CA GLU A 227 -10.63 -10.65 -11.02
C GLU A 227 -10.02 -10.09 -9.72
N ILE A 228 -8.73 -9.70 -9.73
CA ILE A 228 -8.11 -9.02 -8.60
C ILE A 228 -8.78 -7.66 -8.36
N VAL A 229 -8.94 -6.84 -9.40
CA VAL A 229 -9.59 -5.52 -9.30
C VAL A 229 -11.01 -5.65 -8.77
N LYS A 230 -11.77 -6.65 -9.22
CA LYS A 230 -13.13 -6.91 -8.72
C LYS A 230 -13.16 -7.24 -7.21
N ARG A 231 -12.14 -7.95 -6.71
CA ARG A 231 -12.00 -8.27 -5.28
C ARG A 231 -11.57 -7.06 -4.46
N LEU A 232 -10.75 -6.18 -5.02
CA LEU A 232 -10.28 -4.96 -4.33
C LEU A 232 -11.34 -3.87 -4.25
N ARG A 233 -12.39 -3.94 -5.09
CA ARG A 233 -13.53 -3.00 -5.07
C ARG A 233 -14.61 -3.35 -4.03
N LYS A 234 -14.59 -4.57 -3.50
CA LYS A 234 -15.51 -5.01 -2.45
C LYS A 234 -15.04 -4.54 -1.08
#